data_a69ae9f3edd6be601b03aa2b059d39a2
#
_entry.id   a69ae9f3edd6be601b03aa2b059d39a2
#
_cell.length_a   1.000
_cell.length_b   1.000
_cell.length_c   1.000
_cell.angle_alpha   90.00
_cell.angle_beta   90.00
_cell.angle_gamma   90.00
#
_symmetry.space_group_name_H-M   'P 1'
#
loop_
_entity.id
_entity.type
_entity.pdbx_description
1 polymer ?
#
loop_
_entity_poly.entity_id
_entity_poly.type
_entity_poly.pdbx_seq_one_letter_code
_entity_poly.pdbx_strand_id
1 'polypeptide(L)'
;MNHSRREAVRMSKQKKQMNAPDREQGSRVNKNTAKRLLSYIGAYKKTLVVVFICIILSALASVASAMFIEILIDDYITPILAMDHPVYTGLIKALCMVGVIYLIGVFSTWFYNYLMVGIAQGTLKTIRDEMFEKMQSLPIRYFDTHTHGDIMSCYTNDTDTLRQMIAQSLSQMISSICTVVSVFCCMLYQSIYLTLIVVVMLFFICLLYTSPSP
;
A
#
# COMPACT_ATOMS: atom_id res chain seq x y z
N MET A 1 -48.49 8.35 38.18
CA MET A 1 -48.06 7.29 37.20
C MET A 1 -47.48 7.82 35.89
N ASN A 2 -47.45 9.14 35.62
CA ASN A 2 -46.98 9.72 34.33
C ASN A 2 -45.54 10.27 34.34
N HIS A 3 -44.95 10.54 35.51
CA HIS A 3 -43.61 11.14 35.61
C HIS A 3 -42.48 10.11 35.34
N SER A 4 -42.57 8.94 35.95
CA SER A 4 -41.62 7.83 35.79
C SER A 4 -41.53 7.33 34.35
N ARG A 5 -42.65 7.30 33.60
CA ARG A 5 -42.67 6.89 32.20
C ARG A 5 -41.99 7.91 31.29
N ARG A 6 -42.05 9.20 31.63
CA ARG A 6 -41.37 10.27 30.87
C ARG A 6 -39.87 10.26 31.09
N GLU A 7 -39.42 9.92 32.29
CA GLU A 7 -37.98 9.76 32.61
C GLU A 7 -37.39 8.53 31.94
N ALA A 8 -38.09 7.40 31.94
CA ALA A 8 -37.66 6.19 31.24
C ALA A 8 -37.52 6.42 29.72
N VAL A 9 -38.41 7.17 29.09
CA VAL A 9 -38.33 7.54 27.65
C VAL A 9 -37.22 8.53 27.40
N ARG A 10 -36.92 9.46 28.32
CA ARG A 10 -35.77 10.37 28.20
C ARG A 10 -34.44 9.62 28.31
N MET A 11 -34.32 8.71 29.29
CA MET A 11 -33.11 7.88 29.45
C MET A 11 -32.88 6.90 28.26
N SER A 12 -33.97 6.35 27.70
CA SER A 12 -33.86 5.49 26.52
C SER A 12 -33.45 6.28 25.28
N LYS A 13 -33.90 7.53 25.12
CA LYS A 13 -33.46 8.42 24.04
C LYS A 13 -32.01 8.87 24.22
N GLN A 14 -31.59 9.17 25.46
CA GLN A 14 -30.19 9.49 25.75
C GLN A 14 -29.25 8.28 25.51
N LYS A 15 -29.67 7.08 25.94
CA LYS A 15 -28.91 5.85 25.66
C LYS A 15 -28.85 5.53 24.16
N LYS A 16 -29.88 5.87 23.38
CA LYS A 16 -29.89 5.68 21.91
C LYS A 16 -29.05 6.73 21.20
N GLN A 17 -28.91 7.94 21.75
CA GLN A 17 -27.97 8.96 21.24
C GLN A 17 -26.52 8.66 21.63
N MET A 18 -26.27 8.05 22.80
CA MET A 18 -24.92 7.67 23.24
C MET A 18 -24.42 6.38 22.60
N ASN A 19 -25.32 5.53 22.08
CA ASN A 19 -25.02 4.30 21.35
C ASN A 19 -25.25 4.41 19.84
N ALA A 20 -25.48 5.59 19.29
CA ALA A 20 -25.33 5.80 17.86
C ALA A 20 -23.83 5.70 17.55
N PRO A 21 -23.35 4.65 16.88
CA PRO A 21 -21.97 4.64 16.44
C PRO A 21 -21.84 5.80 15.47
N ASP A 22 -20.89 6.67 15.77
CA ASP A 22 -20.39 7.74 14.88
C ASP A 22 -19.72 7.09 13.63
N ARG A 23 -20.46 6.18 12.98
CA ARG A 23 -20.01 5.30 11.89
C ARG A 23 -20.28 5.85 10.49
N GLU A 24 -20.72 7.10 10.36
CA GLU A 24 -20.97 7.70 9.04
C GLU A 24 -20.24 9.03 8.79
N GLN A 25 -19.17 9.32 9.51
CA GLN A 25 -18.16 10.18 8.91
C GLN A 25 -17.18 9.29 8.12
N GLY A 26 -17.72 8.51 7.18
CA GLY A 26 -16.97 7.91 6.09
C GLY A 26 -16.15 9.00 5.43
N SER A 27 -14.92 9.01 5.80
CA SER A 27 -13.74 9.64 5.24
C SER A 27 -13.95 10.21 3.83
N ARG A 28 -14.59 11.36 3.73
CA ARG A 28 -14.22 12.29 2.66
C ARG A 28 -12.83 12.78 3.05
N VAL A 29 -11.81 12.06 2.62
CA VAL A 29 -10.43 12.54 2.69
C VAL A 29 -10.46 13.94 2.10
N ASN A 30 -10.41 14.94 2.99
CA ASN A 30 -10.46 16.31 2.57
C ASN A 30 -9.24 16.50 1.67
N LYS A 31 -9.46 16.83 0.39
CA LYS A 31 -8.37 17.03 -0.60
C LYS A 31 -7.25 17.91 -0.04
N ASN A 32 -7.59 18.81 0.86
CA ASN A 32 -6.64 19.67 1.55
C ASN A 32 -5.76 18.92 2.56
N THR A 33 -6.30 17.91 3.27
CA THR A 33 -5.54 17.08 4.21
C THR A 33 -4.56 16.18 3.47
N ALA A 34 -5.02 15.52 2.38
CA ALA A 34 -4.15 14.72 1.53
C ALA A 34 -3.03 15.56 0.89
N LYS A 35 -3.37 16.76 0.39
CA LYS A 35 -2.38 17.69 -0.18
C LYS A 35 -1.35 18.14 0.86
N ARG A 36 -1.77 18.36 2.10
CA ARG A 36 -0.88 18.75 3.21
C ARG A 36 0.05 17.59 3.57
N LEU A 37 -0.47 16.37 3.67
CA LEU A 37 0.34 15.16 3.88
C LEU A 37 1.37 14.95 2.78
N LEU A 38 0.96 15.08 1.52
CA LEU A 38 1.87 15.03 0.36
C LEU A 38 2.93 16.13 0.39
N SER A 39 2.63 17.29 0.95
CA SER A 39 3.60 18.39 1.13
C SER A 39 4.70 18.02 2.12
N TYR A 40 4.36 17.35 3.23
CA TYR A 40 5.36 16.87 4.21
C TYR A 40 6.27 15.79 3.61
N ILE A 41 5.67 14.83 2.89
CA ILE A 41 6.42 13.80 2.17
C ILE A 41 7.29 14.43 1.07
N GLY A 42 6.81 15.50 0.44
CA GLY A 42 7.51 16.27 -0.58
C GLY A 42 8.82 16.95 -0.09
N ALA A 43 9.03 17.10 1.20
CA ALA A 43 10.32 17.53 1.74
C ALA A 43 11.46 16.53 1.44
N TYR A 44 11.11 15.24 1.26
CA TYR A 44 12.05 14.14 0.96
C TYR A 44 12.14 13.80 -0.52
N LYS A 45 11.97 14.77 -1.44
CA LYS A 45 11.90 14.57 -2.90
C LYS A 45 13.05 13.71 -3.45
N LYS A 46 14.28 13.93 -2.99
CA LYS A 46 15.44 13.15 -3.45
C LYS A 46 15.32 11.67 -3.08
N THR A 47 14.93 11.39 -1.84
CA THR A 47 14.73 10.02 -1.36
C THR A 47 13.54 9.35 -2.06
N LEU A 48 12.46 10.09 -2.33
CA LEU A 48 11.32 9.60 -3.09
C LEU A 48 11.67 9.20 -4.53
N VAL A 49 12.53 9.95 -5.20
CA VAL A 49 13.02 9.59 -6.55
C VAL A 49 13.78 8.26 -6.49
N VAL A 50 14.65 8.07 -5.49
CA VAL A 50 15.38 6.81 -5.31
C VAL A 50 14.42 5.66 -5.04
N VAL A 51 13.43 5.86 -4.17
CA VAL A 51 12.38 4.86 -3.88
C VAL A 51 11.64 4.48 -5.16
N PHE A 52 11.26 5.44 -5.98
CA PHE A 52 10.56 5.21 -7.24
C PHE A 52 11.40 4.40 -8.24
N ILE A 53 12.70 4.73 -8.37
CA ILE A 53 13.63 3.97 -9.21
C ILE A 53 13.77 2.52 -8.71
N CYS A 54 13.89 2.32 -7.39
CA CYS A 54 13.99 0.97 -6.81
C CYS A 54 12.70 0.16 -7.01
N ILE A 55 11.53 0.79 -6.93
CA ILE A 55 10.24 0.15 -7.20
C ILE A 55 10.17 -0.30 -8.67
N ILE A 56 10.56 0.56 -9.62
CA ILE A 56 10.59 0.20 -11.03
C ILE A 56 11.57 -0.97 -11.27
N LEU A 57 12.76 -0.90 -10.68
CA LEU A 57 13.76 -1.96 -10.81
C LEU A 57 13.26 -3.30 -10.26
N SER A 58 12.59 -3.28 -9.11
CA SER A 58 11.96 -4.46 -8.53
C SER A 58 10.84 -5.03 -9.41
N ALA A 59 9.98 -4.17 -9.98
CA ALA A 59 8.93 -4.58 -10.89
C ALA A 59 9.49 -5.20 -12.18
N LEU A 60 10.51 -4.59 -12.76
CA LEU A 60 11.20 -5.13 -13.95
C LEU A 60 11.87 -6.48 -13.65
N ALA A 61 12.52 -6.64 -12.49
CA ALA A 61 13.10 -7.90 -12.07
C ALA A 61 12.04 -9.01 -11.94
N SER A 62 10.86 -8.69 -11.42
CA SER A 62 9.74 -9.63 -11.33
C SER A 62 9.23 -10.07 -12.69
N VAL A 63 9.07 -9.14 -13.63
CA VAL A 63 8.65 -9.45 -15.01
C VAL A 63 9.73 -10.25 -15.75
N ALA A 64 11.00 -9.84 -15.64
CA ALA A 64 12.12 -10.56 -16.25
C ALA A 64 12.20 -12.01 -15.74
N SER A 65 11.96 -12.23 -14.44
CA SER A 65 11.92 -13.58 -13.85
C SER A 65 10.82 -14.45 -14.45
N ALA A 66 9.63 -13.87 -14.70
CA ALA A 66 8.50 -14.59 -15.29
C ALA A 66 8.80 -14.98 -16.77
N MET A 67 9.34 -14.04 -17.56
CA MET A 67 9.73 -14.32 -18.96
C MET A 67 10.86 -15.36 -19.05
N PHE A 68 11.75 -15.36 -18.06
CA PHE A 68 12.86 -16.31 -18.07
C PHE A 68 12.42 -17.75 -17.86
N ILE A 69 11.29 -18.00 -17.17
CA ILE A 69 10.74 -19.36 -17.02
C ILE A 69 10.39 -19.93 -18.39
N GLU A 70 9.83 -19.14 -19.30
CA GLU A 70 9.53 -19.54 -20.68
C GLU A 70 10.82 -19.92 -21.42
N ILE A 71 11.82 -19.04 -21.42
CA ILE A 71 13.14 -19.28 -22.03
C ILE A 71 13.81 -20.53 -21.44
N LEU A 72 13.68 -20.74 -20.12
CA LEU A 72 14.26 -21.90 -19.44
C LEU A 72 13.65 -23.21 -19.95
N ILE A 73 12.34 -23.23 -20.15
CA ILE A 73 11.62 -24.42 -20.62
C ILE A 73 11.96 -24.69 -22.09
N ASP A 74 11.85 -23.68 -22.93
CA ASP A 74 11.94 -23.85 -24.39
C ASP A 74 13.38 -24.04 -24.87
N ASP A 75 14.33 -23.26 -24.37
CA ASP A 75 15.72 -23.26 -24.88
C ASP A 75 16.65 -24.23 -24.12
N TYR A 76 16.32 -24.59 -22.87
CA TYR A 76 17.21 -25.42 -22.07
C TYR A 76 16.60 -26.77 -21.70
N ILE A 77 15.35 -26.83 -21.20
CA ILE A 77 14.78 -28.09 -20.73
C ILE A 77 14.34 -28.96 -21.89
N THR A 78 13.63 -28.42 -22.88
CA THR A 78 13.11 -29.18 -24.02
C THR A 78 14.22 -29.81 -24.86
N PRO A 79 15.33 -29.11 -25.23
CA PRO A 79 16.43 -29.73 -25.95
C PRO A 79 17.18 -30.77 -25.14
N ILE A 80 17.36 -30.58 -23.84
CA ILE A 80 18.07 -31.53 -22.97
C ILE A 80 17.31 -32.86 -22.87
N LEU A 81 15.99 -32.84 -22.87
CA LEU A 81 15.14 -34.05 -22.85
C LEU A 81 15.23 -34.84 -24.18
N ALA A 82 15.59 -34.19 -25.28
CA ALA A 82 15.71 -34.81 -26.61
C ALA A 82 17.10 -35.33 -26.91
N MET A 83 18.10 -35.09 -26.05
CA MET A 83 19.50 -35.50 -26.25
C MET A 83 19.85 -36.79 -25.48
N ASP A 84 20.52 -37.73 -26.12
CA ASP A 84 21.04 -38.96 -25.47
C ASP A 84 22.19 -38.67 -24.47
N HIS A 85 22.87 -37.51 -24.60
CA HIS A 85 23.89 -37.04 -23.63
C HIS A 85 23.61 -35.60 -23.22
N PRO A 86 22.92 -35.39 -22.06
CA PRO A 86 22.53 -34.06 -21.63
C PRO A 86 23.72 -33.23 -21.11
N VAL A 87 23.91 -32.02 -21.68
CA VAL A 87 24.94 -31.07 -21.28
C VAL A 87 24.31 -30.00 -20.39
N TYR A 88 24.56 -30.07 -19.09
CA TYR A 88 23.95 -29.18 -18.07
C TYR A 88 24.63 -27.82 -17.93
N THR A 89 25.79 -27.57 -18.62
CA THR A 89 26.55 -26.32 -18.42
C THR A 89 25.78 -25.07 -18.84
N GLY A 90 24.94 -25.16 -19.88
CA GLY A 90 24.06 -24.06 -20.30
C GLY A 90 22.97 -23.75 -19.29
N LEU A 91 22.35 -24.79 -18.76
CA LEU A 91 21.29 -24.69 -17.72
C LEU A 91 21.82 -24.04 -16.44
N ILE A 92 23.01 -24.41 -15.99
CA ILE A 92 23.62 -23.83 -14.78
C ILE A 92 23.90 -22.32 -14.97
N LYS A 93 24.44 -21.92 -16.14
CA LYS A 93 24.65 -20.50 -16.45
C LYS A 93 23.35 -19.71 -16.45
N ALA A 94 22.32 -20.26 -17.07
CA ALA A 94 21.00 -19.66 -17.12
C ALA A 94 20.41 -19.49 -15.70
N LEU A 95 20.50 -20.53 -14.86
CA LEU A 95 20.04 -20.49 -13.47
C LEU A 95 20.80 -19.44 -12.64
N CYS A 96 22.12 -19.34 -12.82
CA CYS A 96 22.91 -18.31 -12.15
C CYS A 96 22.51 -16.90 -12.59
N MET A 97 22.25 -16.68 -13.87
CA MET A 97 21.81 -15.38 -14.38
C MET A 97 20.48 -14.94 -13.76
N VAL A 98 19.50 -15.83 -13.67
CA VAL A 98 18.22 -15.57 -13.01
C VAL A 98 18.38 -15.34 -11.53
N GLY A 99 19.25 -16.11 -10.89
CA GLY A 99 19.57 -15.91 -9.48
C GLY A 99 20.06 -14.48 -9.21
N VAL A 100 20.90 -13.93 -10.08
CA VAL A 100 21.38 -12.55 -9.98
C VAL A 100 20.23 -11.55 -10.16
N ILE A 101 19.34 -11.76 -11.15
CA ILE A 101 18.16 -10.88 -11.37
C ILE A 101 17.25 -10.90 -10.12
N TYR A 102 16.99 -12.07 -9.55
CA TYR A 102 16.22 -12.20 -8.32
C TYR A 102 16.88 -11.47 -7.14
N LEU A 103 18.17 -11.61 -6.98
CA LEU A 103 18.91 -10.91 -5.91
C LEU A 103 18.81 -9.39 -6.05
N ILE A 104 18.93 -8.86 -7.28
CA ILE A 104 18.73 -7.43 -7.55
C ILE A 104 17.29 -7.00 -7.18
N GLY A 105 16.29 -7.79 -7.56
CA GLY A 105 14.89 -7.51 -7.24
C GLY A 105 14.62 -7.50 -5.72
N VAL A 106 15.11 -8.49 -4.99
CA VAL A 106 14.98 -8.59 -3.54
C VAL A 106 15.70 -7.45 -2.83
N PHE A 107 16.93 -7.14 -3.25
CA PHE A 107 17.70 -6.03 -2.69
C PHE A 107 17.00 -4.68 -2.93
N SER A 108 16.49 -4.45 -4.14
CA SER A 108 15.72 -3.24 -4.47
C SER A 108 14.46 -3.13 -3.62
N THR A 109 13.75 -4.25 -3.41
CA THR A 109 12.55 -4.29 -2.56
C THR A 109 12.87 -3.97 -1.11
N TRP A 110 13.91 -4.59 -0.57
CA TRP A 110 14.37 -4.31 0.79
C TRP A 110 14.78 -2.84 0.95
N PHE A 111 15.52 -2.32 -0.01
CA PHE A 111 16.08 -0.96 0.03
C PHE A 111 14.99 0.11 -0.04
N TYR A 112 14.01 -0.01 -0.94
CA TYR A 112 12.93 0.99 -0.99
C TYR A 112 12.05 0.95 0.26
N ASN A 113 11.78 -0.23 0.83
CA ASN A 113 11.05 -0.34 2.10
C ASN A 113 11.82 0.33 3.24
N TYR A 114 13.11 0.13 3.33
CA TYR A 114 13.97 0.78 4.32
C TYR A 114 13.92 2.32 4.19
N LEU A 115 14.03 2.84 2.99
CA LEU A 115 13.93 4.28 2.73
C LEU A 115 12.55 4.85 3.08
N MET A 116 11.48 4.11 2.78
CA MET A 116 10.12 4.54 3.10
C MET A 116 9.84 4.60 4.60
N VAL A 117 10.40 3.68 5.37
CA VAL A 117 10.35 3.77 6.84
C VAL A 117 11.05 5.05 7.32
N GLY A 118 12.20 5.39 6.75
CA GLY A 118 12.90 6.64 7.06
C GLY A 118 12.07 7.89 6.75
N ILE A 119 11.42 7.95 5.58
CA ILE A 119 10.51 9.03 5.19
C ILE A 119 9.32 9.12 6.17
N ALA A 120 8.72 7.99 6.51
CA ALA A 120 7.59 7.93 7.42
C ALA A 120 7.96 8.46 8.82
N GLN A 121 9.10 8.04 9.36
CA GLN A 121 9.59 8.50 10.66
C GLN A 121 9.90 10.01 10.66
N GLY A 122 10.56 10.51 9.61
CA GLY A 122 10.85 11.94 9.49
C GLY A 122 9.59 12.80 9.36
N THR A 123 8.62 12.35 8.55
CA THR A 123 7.31 13.01 8.41
C THR A 123 6.55 13.00 9.74
N LEU A 124 6.55 11.86 10.44
CA LEU A 124 5.89 11.72 11.72
C LEU A 124 6.48 12.64 12.79
N LYS A 125 7.82 12.76 12.82
CA LYS A 125 8.49 13.70 13.73
C LYS A 125 7.95 15.11 13.50
N THR A 126 7.93 15.60 12.27
CA THR A 126 7.42 16.94 11.94
C THR A 126 5.96 17.11 12.37
N ILE A 127 5.11 16.13 12.13
CA ILE A 127 3.70 16.18 12.54
C ILE A 127 3.57 16.24 14.07
N ARG A 128 4.34 15.43 14.81
CA ARG A 128 4.34 15.45 16.28
C ARG A 128 4.83 16.77 16.85
N ASP A 129 5.86 17.36 16.26
CA ASP A 129 6.40 18.65 16.69
C ASP A 129 5.35 19.76 16.47
N GLU A 130 4.68 19.79 15.31
CA GLU A 130 3.57 20.74 15.04
C GLU A 130 2.35 20.51 15.96
N MET A 131 1.99 19.26 16.25
CA MET A 131 0.92 18.94 17.19
C MET A 131 1.26 19.42 18.59
N PHE A 132 2.50 19.25 19.03
CA PHE A 132 2.95 19.69 20.35
C PHE A 132 2.94 21.22 20.46
N GLU A 133 3.47 21.93 19.47
CA GLU A 133 3.40 23.40 19.40
C GLU A 133 1.95 23.89 19.43
N LYS A 134 1.08 23.22 18.68
CA LYS A 134 -0.35 23.56 18.69
C LYS A 134 -1.01 23.32 20.04
N MET A 135 -0.71 22.22 20.73
CA MET A 135 -1.22 21.95 22.06
C MET A 135 -0.82 23.04 23.05
N GLN A 136 0.42 23.53 23.00
CA GLN A 136 0.89 24.61 23.88
C GLN A 136 0.17 25.94 23.63
N SER A 137 -0.33 26.16 22.42
CA SER A 137 -1.07 27.37 22.04
C SER A 137 -2.57 27.32 22.37
N LEU A 138 -3.09 26.18 22.84
CA LEU A 138 -4.51 26.01 23.15
C LEU A 138 -4.86 26.62 24.52
N PRO A 139 -6.05 27.25 24.66
CA PRO A 139 -6.51 27.78 25.93
C PRO A 139 -6.80 26.64 26.92
N ILE A 140 -6.62 26.90 28.22
CA ILE A 140 -6.86 25.93 29.31
C ILE A 140 -8.26 25.31 29.22
N ARG A 141 -9.27 26.08 28.82
CA ARG A 141 -10.64 25.63 28.62
C ARG A 141 -10.76 24.41 27.69
N TYR A 142 -9.84 24.26 26.74
CA TYR A 142 -9.82 23.10 25.84
C TYR A 142 -9.51 21.80 26.61
N PHE A 143 -8.56 21.87 27.53
CA PHE A 143 -8.15 20.72 28.37
C PHE A 143 -9.20 20.37 29.44
N ASP A 144 -10.03 21.32 29.85
CA ASP A 144 -11.14 21.07 30.75
C ASP A 144 -12.32 20.37 30.06
N THR A 145 -12.45 20.52 28.73
CA THR A 145 -13.57 19.93 27.96
C THR A 145 -13.22 18.62 27.26
N HIS A 146 -11.94 18.28 27.14
CA HIS A 146 -11.47 17.05 26.51
C HIS A 146 -10.74 16.18 27.53
N THR A 147 -10.93 14.86 27.47
CA THR A 147 -10.22 13.95 28.38
C THR A 147 -8.74 13.87 28.01
N HIS A 148 -7.87 13.77 29.00
CA HIS A 148 -6.44 13.57 28.76
C HIS A 148 -6.17 12.29 27.94
N GLY A 149 -7.03 11.26 28.12
CA GLY A 149 -6.95 10.01 27.36
C GLY A 149 -7.20 10.21 25.85
N ASP A 150 -8.18 11.03 25.47
CA ASP A 150 -8.50 11.31 24.06
C ASP A 150 -7.35 12.07 23.39
N ILE A 151 -6.80 13.08 24.08
CA ILE A 151 -5.66 13.87 23.57
C ILE A 151 -4.44 12.96 23.38
N MET A 152 -4.16 12.09 24.36
CA MET A 152 -3.02 11.19 24.30
C MET A 152 -3.21 10.09 23.25
N SER A 153 -4.42 9.60 23.06
CA SER A 153 -4.76 8.65 21.99
C SER A 153 -4.53 9.24 20.62
N CYS A 154 -4.94 10.47 20.38
CA CYS A 154 -4.67 11.17 19.13
C CYS A 154 -3.16 11.35 18.88
N TYR A 155 -2.40 11.71 19.92
CA TYR A 155 -0.95 11.91 19.82
C TYR A 155 -0.17 10.62 19.61
N THR A 156 -0.64 9.46 20.08
CA THR A 156 0.03 8.17 20.00
C THR A 156 -0.57 7.29 18.89
N ASN A 157 -1.83 6.89 19.03
CA ASN A 157 -2.45 5.90 18.14
C ASN A 157 -2.68 6.44 16.73
N ASP A 158 -3.20 7.65 16.59
CA ASP A 158 -3.47 8.24 15.27
C ASP A 158 -2.19 8.52 14.52
N THR A 159 -1.15 8.99 15.23
CA THR A 159 0.17 9.22 14.62
C THR A 159 0.85 7.92 14.20
N ASP A 160 0.71 6.83 14.96
CA ASP A 160 1.24 5.51 14.57
C ASP A 160 0.49 4.92 13.38
N THR A 161 -0.82 5.12 13.30
CA THR A 161 -1.63 4.75 12.13
C THR A 161 -1.18 5.51 10.89
N LEU A 162 -0.90 6.82 11.00
CA LEU A 162 -0.34 7.63 9.91
C LEU A 162 1.04 7.10 9.47
N ARG A 163 1.89 6.73 10.42
CA ARG A 163 3.21 6.12 10.13
C ARG A 163 3.06 4.85 9.30
N GLN A 164 2.18 3.96 9.73
CA GLN A 164 1.93 2.70 9.02
C GLN A 164 1.34 2.95 7.63
N MET A 165 0.44 3.91 7.49
CA MET A 165 -0.13 4.29 6.20
C MET A 165 0.94 4.82 5.24
N ILE A 166 1.84 5.68 5.69
CA ILE A 166 2.91 6.24 4.84
C ILE A 166 3.94 5.17 4.51
N ALA A 167 4.41 4.40 5.50
CA ALA A 167 5.47 3.42 5.30
C ALA A 167 5.03 2.21 4.46
N GLN A 168 3.82 1.70 4.66
CA GLN A 168 3.34 0.47 4.04
C GLN A 168 2.33 0.73 2.92
N SER A 169 1.20 1.39 3.23
CA SER A 169 0.10 1.49 2.27
C SER A 169 0.48 2.31 1.05
N LEU A 170 1.19 3.43 1.24
CA LEU A 170 1.63 4.27 0.12
C LEU A 170 2.66 3.56 -0.75
N SER A 171 3.65 2.90 -0.13
CA SER A 171 4.66 2.10 -0.85
C SER A 171 4.03 0.97 -1.63
N GLN A 172 3.10 0.23 -1.00
CA GLN A 172 2.42 -0.89 -1.62
C GLN A 172 1.54 -0.44 -2.79
N MET A 173 0.84 0.68 -2.66
CA MET A 173 0.03 1.25 -3.74
C MET A 173 0.88 1.61 -4.96
N ILE A 174 2.00 2.30 -4.76
CA ILE A 174 2.91 2.69 -5.84
C ILE A 174 3.52 1.43 -6.49
N SER A 175 4.00 0.49 -5.68
CA SER A 175 4.58 -0.77 -6.16
C SER A 175 3.56 -1.59 -6.98
N SER A 176 2.31 -1.70 -6.50
CA SER A 176 1.25 -2.41 -7.22
C SER A 176 0.94 -1.78 -8.57
N ILE A 177 0.84 -0.44 -8.64
CA ILE A 177 0.62 0.27 -9.90
C ILE A 177 1.76 0.01 -10.87
N CYS A 178 3.02 0.13 -10.42
CA CYS A 178 4.19 -0.13 -11.25
C CYS A 178 4.23 -1.57 -11.75
N THR A 179 3.91 -2.55 -10.89
CA THR A 179 3.87 -3.97 -11.26
C THR A 179 2.78 -4.25 -12.28
N VAL A 180 1.56 -3.75 -12.07
CA VAL A 180 0.44 -3.92 -13.02
C VAL A 180 0.79 -3.33 -14.39
N VAL A 181 1.34 -2.11 -14.42
CA VAL A 181 1.75 -1.47 -15.67
C VAL A 181 2.86 -2.28 -16.36
N SER A 182 3.87 -2.73 -15.61
CA SER A 182 4.98 -3.52 -16.16
C SER A 182 4.52 -4.85 -16.75
N VAL A 183 3.66 -5.57 -16.03
CA VAL A 183 3.08 -6.85 -16.49
C VAL A 183 2.21 -6.63 -17.71
N PHE A 184 1.37 -5.59 -17.72
CA PHE A 184 0.50 -5.26 -18.85
C PHE A 184 1.31 -4.93 -20.11
N CYS A 185 2.36 -4.12 -19.99
CA CYS A 185 3.27 -3.82 -21.10
C CYS A 185 3.96 -5.08 -21.63
N CYS A 186 4.40 -5.97 -20.73
CA CYS A 186 5.02 -7.24 -21.10
C CYS A 186 4.05 -8.15 -21.86
N MET A 187 2.80 -8.28 -21.39
CA MET A 187 1.77 -9.08 -22.06
C MET A 187 1.43 -8.55 -23.45
N LEU A 188 1.36 -7.23 -23.61
CA LEU A 188 1.15 -6.61 -24.92
C LEU A 188 2.28 -6.93 -25.90
N TYR A 189 3.53 -6.93 -25.41
CA TYR A 189 4.69 -7.27 -26.22
C TYR A 189 4.67 -8.74 -26.65
N GLN A 190 4.25 -9.65 -25.78
CA GLN A 190 4.29 -11.09 -26.03
C GLN A 190 3.13 -11.54 -26.94
N SER A 191 1.89 -11.13 -26.66
CA SER A 191 0.74 -11.46 -27.49
C SER A 191 -0.45 -10.53 -27.22
N ILE A 192 -0.87 -9.81 -28.24
CA ILE A 192 -2.02 -8.90 -28.15
C ILE A 192 -3.34 -9.68 -27.95
N TYR A 193 -3.44 -10.89 -28.53
CA TYR A 193 -4.64 -11.74 -28.39
C TYR A 193 -4.80 -12.27 -26.97
N LEU A 194 -3.68 -12.70 -26.34
CA LEU A 194 -3.69 -13.18 -24.95
C LEU A 194 -4.05 -12.06 -23.97
N THR A 195 -3.52 -10.87 -24.21
CA THR A 195 -3.82 -9.68 -23.40
C THR A 195 -5.31 -9.34 -23.47
N LEU A 196 -5.92 -9.42 -24.65
CA LEU A 196 -7.35 -9.14 -24.83
C LEU A 196 -8.22 -10.15 -24.05
N ILE A 197 -7.87 -11.43 -24.07
CA ILE A 197 -8.57 -12.47 -23.31
C ILE A 197 -8.49 -12.19 -21.80
N VAL A 198 -7.29 -11.84 -21.29
CA VAL A 198 -7.09 -11.53 -19.87
C VAL A 198 -7.89 -10.30 -19.44
N VAL A 199 -7.90 -9.24 -20.25
CA VAL A 199 -8.67 -8.01 -19.96
C VAL A 199 -10.19 -8.31 -19.92
N VAL A 200 -10.70 -9.10 -20.86
CA VAL A 200 -12.10 -9.52 -20.86
C VAL A 200 -12.44 -10.36 -19.63
N MET A 201 -11.57 -11.30 -19.25
CA MET A 201 -11.76 -12.11 -18.04
C MET A 201 -11.74 -11.26 -16.76
N LEU A 202 -10.82 -10.29 -16.66
CA LEU A 202 -10.78 -9.34 -15.54
C LEU A 202 -12.06 -8.51 -15.46
N PHE A 203 -12.59 -8.08 -16.59
CA PHE A 203 -13.85 -7.33 -16.65
C PHE A 203 -15.03 -8.18 -16.14
N PHE A 204 -15.12 -9.44 -16.56
CA PHE A 204 -16.15 -10.37 -16.06
C PHE A 204 -16.01 -10.62 -14.56
N ILE A 205 -14.80 -10.83 -14.05
CA ILE A 205 -14.56 -11.02 -12.61
C ILE A 205 -14.97 -9.77 -11.82
N CYS A 206 -14.61 -8.58 -12.28
CA CYS A 206 -15.04 -7.32 -11.66
C CYS A 206 -16.57 -7.18 -11.66
N LEU A 207 -17.25 -7.50 -12.76
CA LEU A 207 -18.72 -7.46 -12.85
C LEU A 207 -19.38 -8.43 -11.88
N LEU A 208 -18.90 -9.68 -11.79
CA LEU A 208 -19.40 -10.70 -10.88
C LEU A 208 -19.19 -10.31 -9.41
N TYR A 209 -18.04 -9.71 -9.09
CA TYR A 209 -17.72 -9.28 -7.72
C TYR A 209 -18.49 -8.01 -7.30
N THR A 210 -18.82 -7.13 -8.26
CA THR A 210 -19.57 -5.90 -7.99
C THR A 210 -21.10 -6.14 -8.03
N SER A 211 -21.55 -7.32 -8.49
CA SER A 211 -22.98 -7.67 -8.45
C SER A 211 -23.38 -7.87 -6.98
N PRO A 212 -24.31 -7.06 -6.43
CA PRO A 212 -24.81 -7.27 -5.09
C PRO A 212 -25.48 -8.62 -5.03
N SER A 213 -25.00 -9.50 -4.14
CA SER A 213 -25.69 -10.73 -3.79
C SER A 213 -27.08 -10.38 -3.27
N PRO A 214 -28.19 -11.00 -3.79
CA PRO A 214 -29.53 -10.80 -3.27
C PRO A 214 -29.67 -11.24 -1.81
#